data_c7203194606b8e6ccdc0f03b9302f035
#
_entry.id   c7203194606b8e6ccdc0f03b9302f035
#
_cell.length_a   1.000
_cell.length_b   1.000
_cell.length_c   1.000
_cell.angle_alpha   90.00
_cell.angle_beta   90.00
_cell.angle_gamma   90.00
#
_symmetry.space_group_name_H-M   'P 1'
#
loop_
_entity.id
_entity.type
_entity.pdbx_description
1 polymer ?
#
loop_
_entity_poly.entity_id
_entity_poly.type
_entity_poly.pdbx_seq_one_letter_code
_entity_poly.pdbx_strand_id
1 'polypeptide(L)'
;MIDVLKSKRESSRFQILVEIAAHQPNLRQKEVADSLELTTQAVSEYIKELVLDGLVTTDGRMRYRITKEGVEWLLESASELKQYARLVTEDIISHVSVWSTLAETDLHKGEWVSLEMRGGLLYANKKEGIDATGIAVSDASAGEDVGISDLKGLIDLEGGRIDICKVPRIQAGGSRNVDSEHLKEMISGKLMVGALGIEALVALRKVGREPDIIFGAGEAAVEAAYHGIDSLIVSVDEQIPRIIKRLESEGLKYELFDLTLTKI
;
A
#
# COMPACT_ATOMS: atom_id res chain seq x y z
N MET A 1 -12.98 3.66 -23.66
CA MET A 1 -11.63 3.24 -24.12
C MET A 1 -10.69 4.33 -23.72
N ILE A 2 -9.62 4.02 -23.00
CA ILE A 2 -8.74 5.00 -22.36
C ILE A 2 -7.95 5.73 -23.43
N ASP A 3 -8.10 7.04 -23.48
CA ASP A 3 -7.52 7.86 -24.53
C ASP A 3 -5.98 7.76 -24.57
N VAL A 4 -5.33 7.73 -23.41
CA VAL A 4 -3.87 7.61 -23.29
C VAL A 4 -3.32 6.28 -23.87
N LEU A 5 -4.10 5.22 -23.89
CA LEU A 5 -3.69 3.91 -24.43
C LEU A 5 -4.10 3.68 -25.89
N LYS A 6 -4.83 4.60 -26.51
CA LYS A 6 -5.31 4.46 -27.89
C LYS A 6 -4.18 4.40 -28.94
N SER A 7 -3.09 5.10 -28.66
CA SER A 7 -1.93 5.15 -29.57
C SER A 7 -0.63 5.44 -28.83
N LYS A 8 0.50 5.06 -29.44
CA LYS A 8 1.83 5.44 -28.94
C LYS A 8 1.97 6.95 -28.78
N ARG A 9 1.33 7.74 -29.66
CA ARG A 9 1.36 9.20 -29.62
C ARG A 9 0.72 9.72 -28.32
N GLU A 10 -0.48 9.28 -28.00
CA GLU A 10 -1.18 9.73 -26.78
C GLU A 10 -0.47 9.29 -25.52
N SER A 11 0.06 8.06 -25.48
CA SER A 11 0.88 7.57 -24.38
C SER A 11 2.14 8.41 -24.17
N SER A 12 2.85 8.76 -25.27
CA SER A 12 4.06 9.59 -25.20
C SER A 12 3.74 11.01 -24.73
N ARG A 13 2.64 11.61 -25.21
CA ARG A 13 2.18 12.95 -24.78
C ARG A 13 1.89 12.97 -23.28
N PHE A 14 1.19 11.97 -22.77
CA PHE A 14 0.89 11.83 -21.34
C PHE A 14 2.19 11.74 -20.52
N GLN A 15 3.10 10.83 -20.89
CA GLN A 15 4.37 10.65 -20.18
C GLN A 15 5.25 11.91 -20.20
N ILE A 16 5.34 12.60 -21.34
CA ILE A 16 6.09 13.85 -21.45
C ILE A 16 5.47 14.94 -20.55
N LEU A 17 4.15 15.02 -20.49
CA LEU A 17 3.48 16.01 -19.64
C LEU A 17 3.68 15.71 -18.16
N VAL A 18 3.74 14.42 -17.76
CA VAL A 18 4.11 13.99 -16.40
C VAL A 18 5.53 14.43 -16.06
N GLU A 19 6.52 14.20 -16.97
CA GLU A 19 7.90 14.63 -16.77
C GLU A 19 8.01 16.17 -16.63
N ILE A 20 7.27 16.92 -17.45
CA ILE A 20 7.21 18.37 -17.32
C ILE A 20 6.62 18.79 -15.96
N ALA A 21 5.53 18.20 -15.53
CA ALA A 21 4.89 18.52 -14.26
C ALA A 21 5.81 18.23 -13.05
N ALA A 22 6.53 17.11 -13.10
CA ALA A 22 7.44 16.67 -12.02
C ALA A 22 8.71 17.54 -11.91
N HIS A 23 9.26 18.05 -13.03
CA HIS A 23 10.59 18.66 -13.06
C HIS A 23 10.59 20.14 -13.50
N GLN A 24 9.40 20.76 -13.64
CA GLN A 24 9.32 22.17 -14.02
C GLN A 24 9.98 23.13 -13.01
N PRO A 25 10.51 24.28 -13.39
CA PRO A 25 10.58 24.78 -14.78
C PRO A 25 11.86 24.40 -15.55
N ASN A 26 12.77 23.65 -14.96
CA ASN A 26 14.15 23.47 -15.42
C ASN A 26 14.39 22.15 -16.20
N LEU A 27 13.33 21.52 -16.68
CA LEU A 27 13.42 20.27 -17.43
C LEU A 27 14.06 20.48 -18.82
N ARG A 28 15.06 19.68 -19.17
CA ARG A 28 15.68 19.67 -20.47
C ARG A 28 15.07 18.57 -21.35
N GLN A 29 14.83 18.89 -22.63
CA GLN A 29 14.28 17.89 -23.58
C GLN A 29 15.13 16.63 -23.69
N LYS A 30 16.45 16.72 -23.48
CA LYS A 30 17.34 15.55 -23.46
C LYS A 30 17.06 14.63 -22.27
N GLU A 31 16.79 15.18 -21.10
CA GLU A 31 16.46 14.41 -19.89
C GLU A 31 15.16 13.63 -20.08
N VAL A 32 14.15 14.28 -20.69
CA VAL A 32 12.87 13.61 -21.06
C VAL A 32 13.11 12.51 -22.10
N ALA A 33 13.94 12.78 -23.09
CA ALA A 33 14.26 11.81 -24.14
C ALA A 33 14.95 10.56 -23.57
N ASP A 34 15.91 10.76 -22.67
CA ASP A 34 16.65 9.68 -22.02
C ASP A 34 15.72 8.87 -21.06
N SER A 35 14.84 9.55 -20.32
CA SER A 35 13.88 8.90 -19.39
C SER A 35 12.83 8.04 -20.11
N LEU A 36 12.36 8.49 -21.27
CA LEU A 36 11.27 7.83 -22.00
C LEU A 36 11.75 6.98 -23.21
N GLU A 37 13.06 6.82 -23.37
CA GLU A 37 13.68 6.11 -24.50
C GLU A 37 13.20 6.64 -25.87
N LEU A 38 13.06 7.97 -25.95
CA LEU A 38 12.67 8.69 -27.17
C LEU A 38 13.85 9.47 -27.74
N THR A 39 13.72 9.90 -29.01
CA THR A 39 14.67 10.85 -29.58
C THR A 39 14.34 12.27 -29.11
N THR A 40 15.37 13.12 -28.94
CA THR A 40 15.17 14.54 -28.58
C THR A 40 14.29 15.28 -29.59
N GLN A 41 14.36 14.88 -30.87
CA GLN A 41 13.52 15.43 -31.93
C GLN A 41 12.04 15.08 -31.69
N ALA A 42 11.73 13.83 -31.39
CA ALA A 42 10.37 13.41 -31.10
C ALA A 42 9.80 14.13 -29.86
N VAL A 43 10.60 14.23 -28.78
CA VAL A 43 10.21 15.00 -27.58
C VAL A 43 9.93 16.45 -27.94
N SER A 44 10.75 17.08 -28.77
CA SER A 44 10.53 18.48 -29.23
C SER A 44 9.23 18.63 -29.99
N GLU A 45 8.86 17.67 -30.82
CA GLU A 45 7.59 17.67 -31.57
C GLU A 45 6.39 17.54 -30.63
N TYR A 46 6.43 16.56 -29.72
CA TYR A 46 5.36 16.39 -28.72
C TYR A 46 5.20 17.63 -27.81
N ILE A 47 6.28 18.24 -27.36
CA ILE A 47 6.19 19.48 -26.56
C ILE A 47 5.55 20.62 -27.35
N LYS A 48 5.87 20.76 -28.65
CA LYS A 48 5.20 21.76 -29.50
C LYS A 48 3.69 21.50 -29.59
N GLU A 49 3.27 20.26 -29.75
CA GLU A 49 1.86 19.88 -29.75
C GLU A 49 1.19 20.23 -28.41
N LEU A 50 1.82 19.85 -27.27
CA LEU A 50 1.30 20.16 -25.94
C LEU A 50 1.18 21.69 -25.69
N VAL A 51 2.08 22.49 -26.28
CA VAL A 51 1.99 23.95 -26.22
C VAL A 51 0.86 24.48 -27.11
N LEU A 52 0.70 23.92 -28.31
CA LEU A 52 -0.41 24.29 -29.22
C LEU A 52 -1.77 23.95 -28.63
N ASP A 53 -1.87 22.83 -27.93
CA ASP A 53 -3.09 22.38 -27.24
C ASP A 53 -3.34 23.13 -25.92
N GLY A 54 -2.45 24.05 -25.54
CA GLY A 54 -2.59 24.86 -24.33
C GLY A 54 -2.29 24.11 -23.02
N LEU A 55 -1.76 22.88 -23.07
CA LEU A 55 -1.46 22.09 -21.88
C LEU A 55 -0.12 22.46 -21.23
N VAL A 56 0.77 23.08 -21.98
CA VAL A 56 2.10 23.54 -21.55
C VAL A 56 2.34 24.97 -22.00
N THR A 57 3.00 25.76 -21.16
CA THR A 57 3.51 27.08 -21.52
C THR A 57 5.04 27.07 -21.56
N THR A 58 5.63 27.96 -22.39
CA THR A 58 7.06 28.16 -22.47
C THR A 58 7.42 29.63 -22.43
N ASP A 59 8.51 29.99 -21.76
CA ASP A 59 9.04 31.36 -21.71
C ASP A 59 10.03 31.68 -22.85
N GLY A 60 10.15 30.79 -23.84
CA GLY A 60 11.08 30.93 -24.97
C GLY A 60 12.53 30.57 -24.65
N ARG A 61 12.89 30.24 -23.41
CA ARG A 61 14.23 29.84 -22.96
C ARG A 61 14.32 28.35 -22.66
N MET A 62 13.53 27.51 -23.33
CA MET A 62 13.41 26.05 -23.06
C MET A 62 12.94 25.72 -21.64
N ARG A 63 12.20 26.62 -21.01
CA ARG A 63 11.56 26.37 -19.71
C ARG A 63 10.09 26.07 -19.97
N TYR A 64 9.68 24.91 -19.52
CA TYR A 64 8.32 24.40 -19.71
C TYR A 64 7.58 24.42 -18.38
N ARG A 65 6.32 24.81 -18.43
CA ARG A 65 5.42 24.74 -17.27
C ARG A 65 4.08 24.16 -17.71
N ILE A 66 3.54 23.28 -16.90
CA ILE A 66 2.19 22.79 -17.10
C ILE A 66 1.19 23.91 -16.82
N THR A 67 0.13 24.00 -17.62
CA THR A 67 -1.00 24.92 -17.41
C THR A 67 -2.03 24.29 -16.46
N LYS A 68 -3.05 25.07 -16.09
CA LYS A 68 -4.20 24.55 -15.34
C LYS A 68 -4.92 23.46 -16.15
N GLU A 69 -5.14 23.70 -17.41
CA GLU A 69 -5.75 22.77 -18.37
C GLU A 69 -4.90 21.50 -18.51
N GLY A 70 -3.57 21.64 -18.50
CA GLY A 70 -2.64 20.51 -18.51
C GLY A 70 -2.74 19.65 -17.24
N VAL A 71 -2.87 20.27 -16.07
CA VAL A 71 -3.08 19.56 -14.81
C VAL A 71 -4.43 18.82 -14.81
N GLU A 72 -5.50 19.48 -15.26
CA GLU A 72 -6.82 18.87 -15.36
C GLU A 72 -6.78 17.65 -16.30
N TRP A 73 -6.17 17.79 -17.47
CA TRP A 73 -6.01 16.68 -18.42
C TRP A 73 -5.17 15.50 -17.84
N LEU A 74 -4.10 15.80 -17.09
CA LEU A 74 -3.30 14.76 -16.40
C LEU A 74 -4.13 14.01 -15.36
N LEU A 75 -4.88 14.72 -14.53
CA LEU A 75 -5.69 14.10 -13.47
C LEU A 75 -6.81 13.23 -14.07
N GLU A 76 -7.46 13.69 -15.14
CA GLU A 76 -8.48 12.93 -15.84
C GLU A 76 -7.90 11.67 -16.48
N SER A 77 -6.79 11.78 -17.20
CA SER A 77 -6.08 10.65 -17.81
C SER A 77 -5.57 9.64 -16.78
N ALA A 78 -5.02 10.11 -15.65
CA ALA A 78 -4.56 9.26 -14.57
C ALA A 78 -5.73 8.53 -13.89
N SER A 79 -6.88 9.18 -13.75
CA SER A 79 -8.10 8.57 -13.22
C SER A 79 -8.62 7.45 -14.14
N GLU A 80 -8.66 7.69 -15.46
CA GLU A 80 -9.01 6.66 -16.45
C GLU A 80 -8.06 5.45 -16.40
N LEU A 81 -6.74 5.69 -16.33
CA LEU A 81 -5.74 4.63 -16.20
C LEU A 81 -5.93 3.82 -14.91
N LYS A 82 -6.20 4.49 -13.79
CA LYS A 82 -6.48 3.83 -12.51
C LYS A 82 -7.73 2.95 -12.60
N GLN A 83 -8.79 3.46 -13.21
CA GLN A 83 -10.03 2.71 -13.40
C GLN A 83 -9.83 1.48 -14.29
N TYR A 84 -9.01 1.59 -15.32
CA TYR A 84 -8.69 0.45 -16.19
C TYR A 84 -7.81 -0.58 -15.51
N ALA A 85 -6.79 -0.15 -14.80
CA ALA A 85 -5.97 -1.05 -14.01
C ALA A 85 -6.85 -1.85 -13.04
N ARG A 86 -7.81 -1.17 -12.42
CA ARG A 86 -8.79 -1.77 -11.51
C ARG A 86 -9.67 -2.80 -12.21
N LEU A 87 -10.24 -2.46 -13.37
CA LEU A 87 -11.02 -3.38 -14.21
C LEU A 87 -10.22 -4.62 -14.59
N VAL A 88 -8.94 -4.46 -14.97
CA VAL A 88 -8.09 -5.61 -15.33
C VAL A 88 -7.81 -6.49 -14.11
N THR A 89 -7.48 -5.89 -12.97
CA THR A 89 -7.07 -6.64 -11.76
C THR A 89 -8.27 -7.21 -11.00
N GLU A 90 -9.38 -6.48 -10.92
CA GLU A 90 -10.54 -6.88 -10.12
C GLU A 90 -11.57 -7.69 -10.95
N ASP A 91 -11.84 -7.28 -12.19
CA ASP A 91 -12.89 -7.95 -12.98
C ASP A 91 -12.35 -9.04 -13.90
N ILE A 92 -11.23 -8.82 -14.60
CA ILE A 92 -10.74 -9.76 -15.60
C ILE A 92 -9.87 -10.86 -14.97
N ILE A 93 -8.93 -10.49 -14.10
CA ILE A 93 -7.99 -11.45 -13.51
C ILE A 93 -8.65 -12.25 -12.38
N SER A 94 -9.59 -11.68 -11.63
CA SER A 94 -10.32 -12.37 -10.57
C SER A 94 -11.10 -13.60 -11.07
N HIS A 95 -11.62 -13.55 -12.31
CA HIS A 95 -12.31 -14.70 -12.94
C HIS A 95 -11.37 -15.84 -13.38
N VAL A 96 -10.06 -15.57 -13.45
CA VAL A 96 -9.04 -16.56 -13.89
C VAL A 96 -8.20 -17.06 -12.71
N SER A 97 -8.21 -16.34 -11.58
CA SER A 97 -7.39 -16.65 -10.41
C SER A 97 -8.12 -17.56 -9.43
N VAL A 98 -7.40 -18.55 -8.94
CA VAL A 98 -7.83 -19.37 -7.81
C VAL A 98 -7.27 -18.73 -6.54
N TRP A 99 -8.14 -18.40 -5.60
CA TRP A 99 -7.76 -17.79 -4.32
C TRP A 99 -7.65 -18.86 -3.24
N SER A 100 -6.57 -18.86 -2.51
CA SER A 100 -6.36 -19.77 -1.39
C SER A 100 -7.13 -19.28 -0.16
N THR A 101 -7.95 -20.15 0.41
CA THR A 101 -8.78 -19.88 1.59
C THR A 101 -8.69 -21.04 2.58
N LEU A 102 -9.12 -20.80 3.81
CA LEU A 102 -9.34 -21.86 4.82
C LEU A 102 -10.80 -22.32 4.78
N ALA A 103 -11.04 -23.61 4.64
CA ALA A 103 -12.36 -24.19 4.74
C ALA A 103 -12.85 -24.12 6.20
N GLU A 104 -13.93 -23.40 6.49
CA GLU A 104 -14.54 -23.37 7.84
C GLU A 104 -15.38 -24.63 8.10
N THR A 105 -15.87 -25.25 7.05
CA THR A 105 -16.66 -26.49 7.08
C THR A 105 -16.20 -27.40 5.95
N ASP A 106 -16.61 -28.67 5.93
CA ASP A 106 -16.38 -29.55 4.80
C ASP A 106 -17.00 -28.98 3.54
N LEU A 107 -16.21 -28.86 2.48
CA LEU A 107 -16.57 -28.29 1.19
C LEU A 107 -16.37 -29.33 0.07
N HIS A 108 -17.22 -29.27 -0.95
CA HIS A 108 -17.10 -30.12 -2.13
C HIS A 108 -16.77 -29.32 -3.38
N LYS A 109 -16.02 -29.93 -4.28
CA LYS A 109 -15.69 -29.34 -5.57
C LYS A 109 -16.96 -28.90 -6.32
N GLY A 110 -16.94 -27.65 -6.80
CA GLY A 110 -18.06 -27.04 -7.52
C GLY A 110 -19.14 -26.45 -6.61
N GLU A 111 -18.95 -26.51 -5.29
CA GLU A 111 -19.89 -25.93 -4.33
C GLU A 111 -19.72 -24.41 -4.23
N TRP A 112 -20.85 -23.69 -4.18
CA TRP A 112 -20.85 -22.25 -3.90
C TRP A 112 -20.57 -22.02 -2.41
N VAL A 113 -19.66 -21.11 -2.15
CA VAL A 113 -19.25 -20.73 -0.80
C VAL A 113 -19.28 -19.22 -0.61
N SER A 114 -19.47 -18.79 0.61
CA SER A 114 -19.30 -17.41 1.04
C SER A 114 -17.88 -17.18 1.58
N LEU A 115 -17.36 -15.99 1.39
CA LEU A 115 -16.00 -15.63 1.76
C LEU A 115 -15.97 -14.52 2.80
N GLU A 116 -15.23 -14.73 3.86
CA GLU A 116 -15.13 -13.81 4.99
C GLU A 116 -13.67 -13.66 5.44
N MET A 117 -13.23 -12.42 5.63
CA MET A 117 -11.91 -12.14 6.19
C MET A 117 -12.00 -12.10 7.72
N ARG A 118 -11.19 -12.91 8.40
CA ARG A 118 -11.10 -12.95 9.86
C ARG A 118 -9.66 -13.11 10.32
N GLY A 119 -9.21 -12.23 11.21
CA GLY A 119 -7.85 -12.30 11.77
C GLY A 119 -6.75 -12.35 10.70
N GLY A 120 -6.95 -11.67 9.56
CA GLY A 120 -6.00 -11.63 8.45
C GLY A 120 -6.04 -12.84 7.51
N LEU A 121 -6.94 -13.78 7.72
CA LEU A 121 -7.09 -14.98 6.90
C LEU A 121 -8.46 -15.00 6.20
N LEU A 122 -8.48 -15.46 4.95
CA LEU A 122 -9.69 -15.62 4.16
C LEU A 122 -10.31 -16.99 4.43
N TYR A 123 -11.56 -17.01 4.87
CA TYR A 123 -12.33 -18.22 5.15
C TYR A 123 -13.41 -18.46 4.11
N ALA A 124 -13.55 -19.71 3.68
CA ALA A 124 -14.67 -20.18 2.88
C ALA A 124 -15.66 -20.94 3.76
N ASN A 125 -16.93 -20.55 3.69
CA ASN A 125 -18.00 -21.14 4.50
C ASN A 125 -19.32 -21.20 3.73
N LYS A 126 -20.40 -21.73 4.36
CA LYS A 126 -21.75 -21.87 3.78
C LYS A 126 -22.76 -20.90 4.39
N LYS A 127 -22.30 -19.78 4.96
CA LYS A 127 -23.18 -18.78 5.58
C LYS A 127 -23.94 -18.00 4.50
N GLU A 128 -25.20 -17.74 4.75
CA GLU A 128 -26.04 -16.87 3.92
C GLU A 128 -25.84 -15.39 4.29
N GLY A 129 -26.07 -14.51 3.33
CA GLY A 129 -26.05 -13.06 3.58
C GLY A 129 -24.67 -12.40 3.56
N ILE A 130 -23.64 -13.09 3.06
CA ILE A 130 -22.32 -12.54 2.81
C ILE A 130 -22.23 -12.17 1.33
N ASP A 131 -21.79 -10.93 1.02
CA ASP A 131 -21.74 -10.42 -0.35
C ASP A 131 -20.66 -11.10 -1.19
N ALA A 132 -19.51 -11.45 -0.58
CA ALA A 132 -18.42 -12.12 -1.26
C ALA A 132 -18.68 -13.63 -1.36
N THR A 133 -18.69 -14.16 -2.58
CA THR A 133 -18.96 -15.57 -2.88
C THR A 133 -18.01 -16.10 -3.94
N GLY A 134 -17.88 -17.43 -4.02
CA GLY A 134 -17.08 -18.10 -5.06
C GLY A 134 -17.40 -19.58 -5.14
N ILE A 135 -16.63 -20.31 -5.95
CA ILE A 135 -16.81 -21.75 -6.19
C ILE A 135 -15.56 -22.51 -5.74
N ALA A 136 -15.73 -23.53 -4.90
CA ALA A 136 -14.65 -24.41 -4.47
C ALA A 136 -14.12 -25.23 -5.67
N VAL A 137 -12.80 -25.21 -5.89
CA VAL A 137 -12.16 -25.93 -7.02
C VAL A 137 -11.79 -27.37 -6.70
N SER A 138 -11.82 -27.73 -5.40
CA SER A 138 -11.53 -29.06 -4.88
C SER A 138 -12.39 -29.38 -3.67
N ASP A 139 -12.43 -30.66 -3.27
CA ASP A 139 -12.92 -31.04 -1.95
C ASP A 139 -11.92 -30.59 -0.87
N ALA A 140 -12.41 -30.24 0.32
CA ALA A 140 -11.60 -29.88 1.49
C ALA A 140 -12.39 -30.18 2.76
N SER A 141 -11.71 -30.69 3.77
CA SER A 141 -12.28 -30.83 5.12
C SER A 141 -12.15 -29.52 5.91
N ALA A 142 -12.96 -29.34 6.95
CA ALA A 142 -12.86 -28.20 7.83
C ALA A 142 -11.43 -28.03 8.38
N GLY A 143 -10.86 -26.82 8.22
CA GLY A 143 -9.49 -26.49 8.65
C GLY A 143 -8.42 -26.71 7.57
N GLU A 144 -8.76 -27.27 6.43
CA GLU A 144 -7.83 -27.41 5.29
C GLU A 144 -7.86 -26.19 4.37
N ASP A 145 -6.81 -26.06 3.56
CA ASP A 145 -6.75 -25.08 2.49
C ASP A 145 -7.61 -25.51 1.29
N VAL A 146 -8.30 -24.55 0.70
CA VAL A 146 -9.12 -24.78 -0.49
C VAL A 146 -8.99 -23.61 -1.46
N GLY A 147 -8.93 -23.95 -2.75
CA GLY A 147 -8.94 -22.96 -3.81
C GLY A 147 -10.36 -22.53 -4.14
N ILE A 148 -10.56 -21.22 -4.31
CA ILE A 148 -11.84 -20.64 -4.71
C ILE A 148 -11.67 -19.90 -6.04
N SER A 149 -12.51 -20.21 -7.02
CA SER A 149 -12.62 -19.52 -8.32
C SER A 149 -13.92 -18.71 -8.40
N ASP A 150 -14.06 -17.97 -9.50
CA ASP A 150 -15.29 -17.22 -9.81
C ASP A 150 -15.78 -16.32 -8.68
N LEU A 151 -14.85 -15.57 -8.06
CA LEU A 151 -15.16 -14.63 -7.02
C LEU A 151 -16.15 -13.57 -7.49
N LYS A 152 -17.20 -13.34 -6.69
CA LYS A 152 -18.20 -12.29 -6.88
C LYS A 152 -18.40 -11.54 -5.58
N GLY A 153 -18.76 -10.25 -5.70
CA GLY A 153 -18.95 -9.37 -4.55
C GLY A 153 -17.64 -8.79 -4.04
N LEU A 154 -17.72 -8.08 -2.92
CA LEU A 154 -16.59 -7.44 -2.27
C LEU A 154 -16.29 -8.16 -0.97
N ILE A 155 -15.01 -8.48 -0.76
CA ILE A 155 -14.53 -8.87 0.56
C ILE A 155 -14.34 -7.57 1.34
N ASP A 156 -15.11 -7.39 2.41
CA ASP A 156 -14.97 -6.23 3.28
C ASP A 156 -13.66 -6.36 4.06
N LEU A 157 -12.68 -5.59 3.65
CA LEU A 157 -11.34 -5.56 4.23
C LEU A 157 -10.91 -4.10 4.44
N GLU A 158 -11.13 -3.61 5.65
CA GLU A 158 -10.50 -2.36 6.08
C GLU A 158 -9.01 -2.61 6.34
N GLY A 159 -8.14 -1.73 5.82
CA GLY A 159 -6.71 -1.82 6.09
C GLY A 159 -6.42 -1.68 7.57
N GLY A 160 -5.53 -2.53 8.09
CA GLY A 160 -5.11 -2.50 9.49
C GLY A 160 -4.39 -1.19 9.84
N ARG A 161 -4.56 -0.74 11.07
CA ARG A 161 -3.88 0.42 11.63
C ARG A 161 -2.52 0.02 12.20
N ILE A 162 -1.51 0.85 11.97
CA ILE A 162 -0.16 0.64 12.48
C ILE A 162 0.16 1.73 13.50
N ASP A 163 0.37 1.34 14.76
CA ASP A 163 0.86 2.24 15.79
C ASP A 163 2.36 1.98 16.03
N ILE A 164 3.15 3.05 16.05
CA ILE A 164 4.59 2.98 16.28
C ILE A 164 4.88 3.64 17.62
N CYS A 165 5.39 2.87 18.59
CA CYS A 165 5.83 3.37 19.88
C CYS A 165 7.34 3.56 19.87
N LYS A 166 7.78 4.83 19.94
CA LYS A 166 9.19 5.16 20.03
C LYS A 166 9.69 4.97 21.46
N VAL A 167 10.79 4.23 21.63
CA VAL A 167 11.53 4.10 22.86
C VAL A 167 12.94 4.66 22.72
N PRO A 168 13.51 5.27 23.76
CA PRO A 168 14.84 5.86 23.68
C PRO A 168 15.92 4.79 23.57
N ARG A 169 17.00 5.14 22.86
CA ARG A 169 18.22 4.30 22.80
C ARG A 169 18.88 4.20 24.17
N ILE A 170 19.77 3.24 24.33
CA ILE A 170 20.46 2.95 25.60
C ILE A 170 21.17 4.18 26.18
N GLN A 171 21.78 5.06 25.36
CA GLN A 171 22.46 6.28 25.79
C GLN A 171 21.49 7.29 26.38
N ALA A 172 20.22 7.25 26.02
CA ALA A 172 19.14 8.10 26.56
C ALA A 172 18.32 7.40 27.66
N GLY A 173 18.85 6.33 28.25
CA GLY A 173 18.23 5.56 29.33
C GLY A 173 17.60 4.23 28.89
N GLY A 174 17.38 4.03 27.59
CA GLY A 174 16.83 2.78 27.06
C GLY A 174 15.47 2.43 27.67
N SER A 175 15.18 1.16 27.82
CA SER A 175 13.94 0.65 28.41
C SER A 175 13.66 1.10 29.86
N ARG A 176 14.61 1.74 30.54
CA ARG A 176 14.40 2.31 31.88
C ARG A 176 13.76 3.69 31.85
N ASN A 177 13.82 4.36 30.70
CA ASN A 177 13.28 5.69 30.49
C ASN A 177 12.04 5.65 29.58
N VAL A 178 11.22 4.60 29.73
CA VAL A 178 9.98 4.39 28.96
C VAL A 178 8.78 4.50 29.88
N ASP A 179 7.74 5.20 29.41
CA ASP A 179 6.43 5.23 30.06
C ASP A 179 5.76 3.84 29.91
N SER A 180 5.90 3.05 30.97
CA SER A 180 5.41 1.67 31.00
C SER A 180 3.88 1.57 31.08
N GLU A 181 3.23 2.56 31.71
CA GLU A 181 1.76 2.54 31.81
C GLU A 181 1.13 2.87 30.46
N HIS A 182 1.63 3.89 29.77
CA HIS A 182 1.18 4.22 28.43
C HIS A 182 1.47 3.06 27.44
N LEU A 183 2.64 2.40 27.55
CA LEU A 183 2.93 1.23 26.72
C LEU A 183 1.93 0.09 26.95
N LYS A 184 1.50 -0.18 28.19
CA LYS A 184 0.47 -1.20 28.49
C LYS A 184 -0.86 -0.86 27.85
N GLU A 185 -1.28 0.41 27.90
CA GLU A 185 -2.51 0.86 27.25
C GLU A 185 -2.46 0.64 25.74
N MET A 186 -1.35 0.99 25.11
CA MET A 186 -1.16 0.83 23.67
C MET A 186 -1.15 -0.63 23.18
N ILE A 187 -0.69 -1.56 24.01
CA ILE A 187 -0.69 -3.01 23.72
C ILE A 187 -2.10 -3.59 23.75
N SER A 188 -2.98 -3.03 24.57
CA SER A 188 -4.31 -3.58 24.78
C SER A 188 -5.12 -3.66 23.47
N GLY A 189 -5.63 -4.84 23.17
CA GLY A 189 -6.45 -5.08 21.98
C GLY A 189 -5.66 -5.23 20.66
N LYS A 190 -4.33 -5.17 20.67
CA LYS A 190 -3.52 -5.38 19.48
C LYS A 190 -3.32 -6.87 19.20
N LEU A 191 -3.60 -7.27 17.96
CA LEU A 191 -3.44 -8.66 17.51
C LEU A 191 -1.97 -8.99 17.24
N MET A 192 -1.17 -8.01 16.81
CA MET A 192 0.24 -8.19 16.54
C MET A 192 1.09 -7.11 17.22
N VAL A 193 2.10 -7.55 17.96
CA VAL A 193 3.08 -6.67 18.63
C VAL A 193 4.49 -7.02 18.19
N GLY A 194 5.15 -6.08 17.53
CA GLY A 194 6.54 -6.25 17.06
C GLY A 194 7.53 -5.42 17.88
N ALA A 195 8.77 -5.93 18.00
CA ALA A 195 9.87 -5.20 18.64
C ALA A 195 11.01 -4.95 17.65
N LEU A 196 11.51 -3.72 17.60
CA LEU A 196 12.68 -3.34 16.83
C LEU A 196 13.73 -2.68 17.74
N GLY A 197 14.79 -3.42 18.00
CA GLY A 197 15.87 -3.10 18.92
C GLY A 197 15.71 -3.77 20.28
N ILE A 198 16.84 -3.91 20.98
CA ILE A 198 16.89 -4.60 22.30
C ILE A 198 16.12 -3.77 23.35
N GLU A 199 16.18 -2.46 23.26
CA GLU A 199 15.47 -1.56 24.17
C GLU A 199 13.95 -1.73 24.07
N ALA A 200 13.44 -1.92 22.87
CA ALA A 200 12.04 -2.19 22.59
C ALA A 200 11.62 -3.55 23.15
N LEU A 201 12.40 -4.60 22.90
CA LEU A 201 12.18 -5.93 23.44
C LEU A 201 12.12 -5.92 24.97
N VAL A 202 13.09 -5.27 25.62
CA VAL A 202 13.14 -5.18 27.08
C VAL A 202 11.99 -4.34 27.63
N ALA A 203 11.60 -3.25 26.96
CA ALA A 203 10.46 -2.44 27.36
C ALA A 203 9.15 -3.26 27.36
N LEU A 204 8.91 -4.03 26.30
CA LEU A 204 7.75 -4.94 26.22
C LEU A 204 7.75 -6.00 27.33
N ARG A 205 8.90 -6.65 27.57
CA ARG A 205 9.04 -7.66 28.65
C ARG A 205 8.78 -7.09 30.03
N LYS A 206 9.20 -5.84 30.29
CA LYS A 206 8.94 -5.18 31.57
C LYS A 206 7.45 -4.96 31.86
N VAL A 207 6.63 -4.81 30.84
CA VAL A 207 5.17 -4.68 30.95
C VAL A 207 4.44 -6.02 30.84
N GLY A 208 5.20 -7.14 30.82
CA GLY A 208 4.63 -8.49 30.80
C GLY A 208 4.19 -8.98 29.42
N ARG A 209 4.65 -8.35 28.34
CA ARG A 209 4.33 -8.73 26.95
C ARG A 209 5.56 -9.22 26.22
N GLU A 210 5.58 -10.48 25.80
CA GLU A 210 6.52 -10.93 24.78
C GLU A 210 6.04 -10.46 23.40
N PRO A 211 6.92 -9.90 22.57
CA PRO A 211 6.54 -9.54 21.21
C PRO A 211 6.28 -10.78 20.36
N ASP A 212 5.35 -10.70 19.44
CA ASP A 212 5.05 -11.78 18.48
C ASP A 212 6.16 -11.87 17.42
N ILE A 213 6.80 -10.74 17.11
CA ILE A 213 7.84 -10.63 16.09
C ILE A 213 9.01 -9.77 16.59
N ILE A 214 10.23 -10.33 16.51
CA ILE A 214 11.48 -9.63 16.90
C ILE A 214 12.29 -9.26 15.66
N PHE A 215 12.30 -10.10 14.63
CA PHE A 215 13.02 -9.87 13.38
C PHE A 215 12.05 -9.65 12.25
N GLY A 216 12.28 -8.61 11.42
CA GLY A 216 11.38 -8.29 10.32
C GLY A 216 10.06 -7.64 10.75
N ALA A 217 9.94 -7.13 11.98
CA ALA A 217 8.68 -6.58 12.52
C ALA A 217 8.11 -5.43 11.66
N GLY A 218 8.96 -4.63 11.00
CA GLY A 218 8.49 -3.58 10.09
C GLY A 218 7.79 -4.14 8.84
N GLU A 219 8.33 -5.18 8.23
CA GLU A 219 7.71 -5.85 7.07
C GLU A 219 6.45 -6.61 7.49
N ALA A 220 6.47 -7.26 8.66
CA ALA A 220 5.31 -7.93 9.21
C ALA A 220 4.15 -6.95 9.49
N ALA A 221 4.44 -5.71 9.93
CA ALA A 221 3.41 -4.68 10.10
C ALA A 221 2.79 -4.26 8.76
N VAL A 222 3.59 -4.18 7.70
CA VAL A 222 3.09 -3.91 6.34
C VAL A 222 2.15 -5.03 5.89
N GLU A 223 2.58 -6.28 6.02
CA GLU A 223 1.76 -7.44 5.64
C GLU A 223 0.48 -7.53 6.49
N ALA A 224 0.59 -7.35 7.81
CA ALA A 224 -0.54 -7.33 8.71
C ALA A 224 -1.58 -6.26 8.33
N ALA A 225 -1.13 -5.06 7.97
CA ALA A 225 -2.03 -3.98 7.56
C ALA A 225 -2.77 -4.29 6.26
N TYR A 226 -2.12 -4.93 5.28
CA TYR A 226 -2.80 -5.40 4.07
C TYR A 226 -3.85 -6.49 4.34
N HIS A 227 -3.69 -7.23 5.43
CA HIS A 227 -4.63 -8.25 5.88
C HIS A 227 -5.65 -7.74 6.91
N GLY A 228 -5.74 -6.41 7.10
CA GLY A 228 -6.71 -5.80 8.03
C GLY A 228 -6.38 -6.01 9.51
N ILE A 229 -5.12 -6.33 9.84
CA ILE A 229 -4.69 -6.56 11.22
C ILE A 229 -4.07 -5.29 11.80
N ASP A 230 -4.64 -4.83 12.92
CA ASP A 230 -4.05 -3.76 13.72
C ASP A 230 -2.78 -4.23 14.41
N SER A 231 -1.70 -3.48 14.23
CA SER A 231 -0.40 -3.81 14.79
C SER A 231 0.19 -2.69 15.64
N LEU A 232 1.04 -3.08 16.59
CA LEU A 232 1.87 -2.18 17.38
C LEU A 232 3.33 -2.51 17.17
N ILE A 233 4.13 -1.55 16.73
CA ILE A 233 5.58 -1.70 16.60
C ILE A 233 6.27 -0.84 17.65
N VAL A 234 6.86 -1.48 18.64
CA VAL A 234 7.75 -0.80 19.59
C VAL A 234 9.14 -0.73 18.99
N SER A 235 9.68 0.45 18.83
CA SER A 235 10.92 0.67 18.08
C SER A 235 11.86 1.63 18.81
N VAL A 236 13.16 1.28 18.82
CA VAL A 236 14.18 2.26 19.19
C VAL A 236 14.22 3.39 18.15
N ASP A 237 14.48 4.61 18.60
CA ASP A 237 14.42 5.84 17.80
C ASP A 237 15.21 5.78 16.48
N GLU A 238 16.35 5.06 16.44
CA GLU A 238 17.20 4.92 15.26
C GLU A 238 16.54 4.14 14.10
N GLN A 239 15.60 3.25 14.40
CA GLN A 239 14.93 2.41 13.39
C GLN A 239 13.68 3.09 12.79
N ILE A 240 13.13 4.10 13.47
CA ILE A 240 11.88 4.78 13.09
C ILE A 240 11.90 5.36 11.68
N PRO A 241 12.93 6.10 11.24
CA PRO A 241 12.95 6.66 9.89
C PRO A 241 12.84 5.59 8.79
N ARG A 242 13.42 4.41 9.02
CA ARG A 242 13.35 3.29 8.08
C ARG A 242 11.94 2.71 8.00
N ILE A 243 11.27 2.54 9.14
CA ILE A 243 9.89 2.03 9.20
C ILE A 243 8.96 3.01 8.50
N ILE A 244 9.02 4.29 8.85
CA ILE A 244 8.16 5.34 8.28
C ILE A 244 8.31 5.37 6.77
N LYS A 245 9.54 5.41 6.26
CA LYS A 245 9.79 5.38 4.80
C LYS A 245 9.16 4.16 4.13
N ARG A 246 9.22 2.99 4.79
CA ARG A 246 8.64 1.75 4.27
C ARG A 246 7.11 1.84 4.22
N LEU A 247 6.47 2.33 5.29
CA LEU A 247 5.02 2.49 5.35
C LEU A 247 4.51 3.53 4.34
N GLU A 248 5.21 4.66 4.22
CA GLU A 248 4.89 5.71 3.25
C GLU A 248 5.01 5.23 1.81
N SER A 249 6.03 4.38 1.49
CA SER A 249 6.16 3.80 0.15
C SER A 249 5.01 2.89 -0.24
N GLU A 250 4.31 2.30 0.74
CA GLU A 250 3.12 1.46 0.55
C GLU A 250 1.80 2.23 0.70
N GLY A 251 1.87 3.53 1.04
CA GLY A 251 0.68 4.36 1.27
C GLY A 251 -0.12 3.96 2.51
N LEU A 252 0.51 3.27 3.47
CA LEU A 252 -0.13 2.81 4.69
C LEU A 252 -0.23 3.92 5.74
N LYS A 253 -1.34 3.94 6.48
CA LYS A 253 -1.56 4.88 7.57
C LYS A 253 -0.91 4.38 8.85
N TYR A 254 -0.24 5.27 9.56
CA TYR A 254 0.38 4.98 10.85
C TYR A 254 0.25 6.15 11.81
N GLU A 255 0.38 5.87 13.10
CA GLU A 255 0.54 6.89 14.15
C GLU A 255 1.84 6.64 14.93
N LEU A 256 2.50 7.73 15.33
CA LEU A 256 3.77 7.69 16.07
C LEU A 256 3.58 8.25 17.47
N PHE A 257 3.94 7.47 18.49
CA PHE A 257 3.86 7.81 19.90
C PHE A 257 5.25 7.80 20.53
N ASP A 258 5.65 8.88 21.15
CA ASP A 258 6.91 8.96 21.91
C ASP A 258 6.68 8.55 23.36
N LEU A 259 7.20 7.40 23.75
CA LEU A 259 7.09 6.87 25.10
C LEU A 259 8.26 7.23 26.00
N THR A 260 9.09 8.19 25.60
CA THR A 260 10.22 8.65 26.41
C THR A 260 9.71 9.45 27.61
N LEU A 261 10.06 9.02 28.82
CA LEU A 261 9.76 9.80 30.02
C LEU A 261 10.51 11.15 29.97
N THR A 262 9.76 12.23 29.95
CA THR A 262 10.35 13.59 30.10
C THR A 262 10.82 13.73 31.52
N LYS A 263 12.11 13.93 31.75
CA LYS A 263 12.60 14.34 33.08
C LYS A 263 12.01 15.72 33.39
N ILE A 264 11.11 15.76 34.37
CA ILE A 264 10.62 17.01 34.98
C ILE A 264 11.75 17.63 35.76
#